data_eac558801db42569a3e578a00df3f0ba
#
_entry.id   eac558801db42569a3e578a00df3f0ba
#
_cell.length_a   1.000
_cell.length_b   1.000
_cell.length_c   1.000
_cell.angle_alpha   90.00
_cell.angle_beta   90.00
_cell.angle_gamma   90.00
#
_symmetry.space_group_name_H-M   'P 1'
#
loop_
_entity.id
_entity.type
_entity.pdbx_description
1 polymer ?
#
loop_
_entity_poly.entity_id
_entity_poly.type
_entity_poly.pdbx_seq_one_letter_code
_entity_poly.pdbx_strand_id
1 'polypeptide(L)'
;MTARRDFTPALGLRVLTPFYDQAIAAFTREGTWRPRLVRQLAPSAGVRVVDVGCGTGTLTRALKRAAPGAKVIGVDPDGQVLGKARARARAEGLEIRFVEGFFDEAFVATRGPFAAVFSSLVFHQVPLAEKGTILRMAFAALVPGGQLHVADYGVQAGGLMRFLFRNTVQRIDGIEDTEHNARGVLPQLMREAGFDPVQETDSIPTPSGAITLFRAEKRGSGETI
;
A
#
# COMPACT_ATOMS: atom_id res chain seq x y z
N MET A 1 -24.81 16.18 -2.76
CA MET A 1 -23.74 16.93 -2.05
C MET A 1 -22.71 15.91 -1.63
N THR A 2 -21.63 15.76 -2.39
CA THR A 2 -20.52 14.87 -2.08
C THR A 2 -19.70 15.51 -0.95
N ALA A 3 -19.69 14.91 0.23
CA ALA A 3 -18.82 15.30 1.32
C ALA A 3 -17.37 15.28 0.78
N ARG A 4 -16.69 16.42 0.87
CA ARG A 4 -15.27 16.54 0.61
C ARG A 4 -14.58 15.67 1.64
N ARG A 5 -13.99 14.54 1.21
CA ARG A 5 -13.12 13.74 2.08
C ARG A 5 -11.93 14.63 2.41
N ASP A 6 -11.79 14.99 3.67
CA ASP A 6 -10.62 15.73 4.14
C ASP A 6 -9.41 14.80 4.08
N PHE A 7 -8.58 15.00 3.06
CA PHE A 7 -7.30 14.34 2.93
C PHE A 7 -6.32 15.04 3.88
N THR A 8 -5.87 14.35 4.90
CA THR A 8 -4.72 14.78 5.68
C THR A 8 -3.47 14.35 4.92
N PRO A 9 -2.68 15.30 4.37
CA PRO A 9 -1.42 14.94 3.73
C PRO A 9 -0.56 14.18 4.72
N ALA A 10 0.00 13.04 4.31
CA ALA A 10 0.99 12.32 5.08
C ALA A 10 2.09 13.30 5.49
N LEU A 11 2.24 13.52 6.80
CA LEU A 11 3.12 14.51 7.42
C LEU A 11 2.73 15.97 7.12
N GLY A 12 2.09 16.60 8.09
CA GLY A 12 1.83 18.06 8.13
C GLY A 12 3.06 18.97 8.05
N LEU A 13 4.20 18.44 7.66
CA LEU A 13 5.46 19.13 7.44
C LEU A 13 5.81 19.14 5.94
N ARG A 14 5.56 20.25 5.29
CA ARG A 14 5.93 20.58 3.91
C ARG A 14 7.45 20.74 3.71
N VAL A 15 8.28 19.89 4.30
CA VAL A 15 9.74 19.93 4.09
C VAL A 15 10.17 18.64 3.41
N LEU A 16 9.94 18.58 2.11
CA LEU A 16 10.43 17.53 1.24
C LEU A 16 11.85 17.89 0.79
N THR A 17 12.83 17.65 1.65
CA THR A 17 14.23 17.63 1.21
C THR A 17 14.53 16.29 0.55
N PRO A 18 15.45 16.20 -0.43
CA PRO A 18 15.89 14.92 -1.02
C PRO A 18 16.41 13.91 0.03
N PHE A 19 16.92 14.42 1.16
CA PHE A 19 17.39 13.62 2.28
C PHE A 19 16.26 12.97 3.10
N TYR A 20 15.07 13.53 3.07
CA TYR A 20 13.93 13.02 3.83
C TYR A 20 13.46 11.65 3.30
N ASP A 21 13.28 11.49 1.98
CA ASP A 21 12.92 10.21 1.37
C ASP A 21 13.96 9.13 1.70
N GLN A 22 15.25 9.49 1.70
CA GLN A 22 16.36 8.58 2.02
C GLN A 22 16.38 8.22 3.51
N ALA A 23 16.13 9.17 4.40
CA ALA A 23 16.06 8.93 5.83
C ALA A 23 14.90 7.99 6.18
N ILE A 24 13.69 8.22 5.62
CA ILE A 24 12.55 7.32 5.80
C ILE A 24 12.86 5.94 5.24
N ALA A 25 13.41 5.85 4.04
CA ALA A 25 13.76 4.57 3.42
C ALA A 25 14.74 3.76 4.27
N ALA A 26 15.73 4.42 4.89
CA ALA A 26 16.66 3.78 5.82
C ALA A 26 15.96 3.38 7.13
N PHE A 27 15.12 4.27 7.67
CA PHE A 27 14.44 4.08 8.94
C PHE A 27 13.38 2.98 8.89
N THR A 28 12.72 2.82 7.76
CA THR A 28 11.76 1.76 7.49
C THR A 28 12.39 0.52 6.84
N ARG A 29 13.71 0.51 6.62
CA ARG A 29 14.44 -0.58 5.94
C ARG A 29 13.80 -0.98 4.59
N GLU A 30 13.39 0.00 3.80
CA GLU A 30 12.71 -0.23 2.52
C GLU A 30 13.50 -1.13 1.56
N GLY A 31 14.82 -1.08 1.60
CA GLY A 31 15.71 -1.97 0.84
C GLY A 31 15.55 -3.46 1.20
N THR A 32 14.95 -3.78 2.35
CA THR A 32 14.72 -5.15 2.79
C THR A 32 13.33 -5.67 2.39
N TRP A 33 12.27 -4.96 2.79
CA TRP A 33 10.91 -5.47 2.58
C TRP A 33 10.38 -5.21 1.15
N ARG A 34 10.76 -4.10 0.51
CA ARG A 34 10.26 -3.77 -0.84
C ARG A 34 10.64 -4.82 -1.90
N PRO A 35 11.89 -5.32 -2.00
CA PRO A 35 12.21 -6.40 -2.92
C PRO A 35 11.45 -7.70 -2.62
N ARG A 36 11.14 -7.97 -1.35
CA ARG A 36 10.34 -9.15 -0.97
C ARG A 36 8.89 -8.99 -1.45
N LEU A 37 8.28 -7.82 -1.25
CA LEU A 37 6.94 -7.52 -1.74
C LEU A 37 6.86 -7.58 -3.28
N VAL A 38 7.87 -7.04 -3.98
CA VAL A 38 7.94 -7.12 -5.45
C VAL A 38 8.01 -8.57 -5.93
N ARG A 39 8.83 -9.41 -5.29
CA ARG A 39 8.88 -10.85 -5.61
C ARG A 39 7.56 -11.57 -5.31
N GLN A 40 6.88 -11.21 -4.23
CA GLN A 40 5.58 -11.76 -3.87
C GLN A 40 4.49 -11.39 -4.89
N LEU A 41 4.52 -10.17 -5.43
CA LEU A 41 3.61 -9.68 -6.46
C LEU A 41 3.80 -10.40 -7.81
N ALA A 42 5.02 -10.48 -8.30
CA ALA A 42 5.46 -11.13 -9.54
C ALA A 42 4.39 -11.21 -10.66
N PRO A 43 3.77 -10.10 -11.09
CA PRO A 43 2.67 -10.14 -12.04
C PRO A 43 3.12 -10.62 -13.42
N SER A 44 2.28 -11.39 -14.08
CA SER A 44 2.50 -11.84 -15.46
C SER A 44 2.46 -10.67 -16.44
N ALA A 45 3.05 -10.86 -17.61
CA ALA A 45 2.97 -9.88 -18.70
C ALA A 45 1.49 -9.67 -19.13
N GLY A 46 1.16 -8.43 -19.51
CA GLY A 46 -0.15 -8.04 -20.01
C GLY A 46 -1.22 -7.77 -18.93
N VAL A 47 -1.06 -8.29 -17.71
CA VAL A 47 -2.05 -8.08 -16.64
C VAL A 47 -2.01 -6.66 -16.08
N ARG A 48 -3.16 -6.19 -15.60
CA ARG A 48 -3.29 -4.89 -14.94
C ARG A 48 -3.13 -5.05 -13.42
N VAL A 49 -2.31 -4.17 -12.84
CA VAL A 49 -2.10 -4.10 -11.39
C VAL A 49 -2.15 -2.64 -10.93
N VAL A 50 -2.59 -2.40 -9.70
CA VAL A 50 -2.73 -1.04 -9.16
C VAL A 50 -2.04 -0.90 -7.80
N ASP A 51 -1.27 0.18 -7.65
CA ASP A 51 -0.63 0.65 -6.41
C ASP A 51 -1.52 1.71 -5.77
N VAL A 52 -2.10 1.41 -4.62
CA VAL A 52 -3.00 2.30 -3.87
C VAL A 52 -2.21 3.11 -2.85
N GLY A 53 -2.28 4.44 -2.96
CA GLY A 53 -1.43 5.36 -2.19
C GLY A 53 0.02 5.28 -2.66
N CYS A 54 0.24 5.37 -3.96
CA CYS A 54 1.56 5.12 -4.56
C CYS A 54 2.63 6.18 -4.23
N GLY A 55 2.23 7.34 -3.70
CA GLY A 55 3.11 8.42 -3.34
C GLY A 55 4.07 8.84 -4.46
N THR A 56 5.36 8.88 -4.17
CA THR A 56 6.41 9.22 -5.15
C THR A 56 6.75 8.07 -6.11
N GLY A 57 5.95 7.00 -6.13
CA GLY A 57 6.03 5.88 -7.07
C GLY A 57 7.22 4.95 -6.85
N THR A 58 7.78 4.87 -5.66
CA THR A 58 8.99 4.07 -5.44
C THR A 58 8.73 2.57 -5.58
N LEU A 59 7.64 2.06 -4.97
CA LEU A 59 7.24 0.66 -5.12
C LEU A 59 6.70 0.38 -6.53
N THR A 60 5.87 1.28 -7.07
CA THR A 60 5.31 1.21 -8.42
C THR A 60 6.40 1.03 -9.47
N ARG A 61 7.48 1.84 -9.41
CA ARG A 61 8.63 1.76 -10.32
C ARG A 61 9.45 0.49 -10.11
N ALA A 62 9.65 0.07 -8.85
CA ALA A 62 10.35 -1.17 -8.54
C ALA A 62 9.62 -2.38 -9.14
N LEU A 63 8.29 -2.41 -9.03
CA LEU A 63 7.47 -3.46 -9.64
C LEU A 63 7.57 -3.42 -11.17
N LYS A 64 7.45 -2.24 -11.78
CA LYS A 64 7.52 -2.10 -13.24
C LYS A 64 8.88 -2.54 -13.82
N ARG A 65 9.98 -2.28 -13.10
CA ARG A 65 11.31 -2.80 -13.48
C ARG A 65 11.39 -4.32 -13.42
N ALA A 66 10.80 -4.91 -12.36
CA ALA A 66 10.81 -6.37 -12.17
C ALA A 66 9.85 -7.10 -13.13
N ALA A 67 8.76 -6.45 -13.54
CA ALA A 67 7.75 -7.00 -14.44
C ALA A 67 7.43 -5.99 -15.57
N PRO A 68 8.34 -5.82 -16.56
CA PRO A 68 8.18 -4.79 -17.61
C PRO A 68 6.91 -4.95 -18.44
N GLY A 69 6.44 -6.19 -18.65
CA GLY A 69 5.23 -6.50 -19.40
C GLY A 69 3.92 -6.20 -18.66
N ALA A 70 3.94 -5.98 -17.33
CA ALA A 70 2.74 -5.66 -16.57
C ALA A 70 2.26 -4.22 -16.85
N LYS A 71 0.93 -4.03 -16.85
CA LYS A 71 0.29 -2.71 -16.96
C LYS A 71 0.08 -2.14 -15.56
N VAL A 72 1.04 -1.33 -15.10
CA VAL A 72 1.07 -0.80 -13.74
C VAL A 72 0.39 0.57 -13.70
N ILE A 73 -0.55 0.74 -12.76
CA ILE A 73 -1.21 2.01 -12.44
C ILE A 73 -0.86 2.37 -11.00
N GLY A 74 -0.47 3.62 -10.74
CA GLY A 74 -0.38 4.19 -9.39
C GLY A 74 -1.51 5.18 -9.17
N VAL A 75 -2.18 5.14 -8.03
CA VAL A 75 -3.20 6.11 -7.64
C VAL A 75 -2.84 6.75 -6.30
N ASP A 76 -2.95 8.08 -6.22
CA ASP A 76 -2.68 8.85 -5.01
C ASP A 76 -3.46 10.17 -5.07
N PRO A 77 -4.05 10.66 -3.97
CA PRO A 77 -4.77 11.93 -3.98
C PRO A 77 -3.85 13.17 -4.03
N ASP A 78 -2.55 13.03 -3.73
CA ASP A 78 -1.60 14.15 -3.75
C ASP A 78 -0.94 14.32 -5.13
N GLY A 79 -1.40 15.33 -5.88
CA GLY A 79 -0.84 15.68 -7.19
C GLY A 79 0.64 16.07 -7.16
N GLN A 80 1.17 16.59 -6.03
CA GLN A 80 2.58 16.99 -5.91
C GLN A 80 3.49 15.76 -5.86
N VAL A 81 3.13 14.74 -5.06
CA VAL A 81 3.91 13.50 -5.00
C VAL A 81 3.83 12.75 -6.33
N LEU A 82 2.67 12.79 -7.00
CA LEU A 82 2.51 12.22 -8.34
C LEU A 82 3.34 12.93 -9.40
N GLY A 83 3.55 14.24 -9.28
CA GLY A 83 4.48 14.98 -10.13
C GLY A 83 5.90 14.42 -10.06
N LYS A 84 6.37 14.11 -8.85
CA LYS A 84 7.67 13.45 -8.62
C LYS A 84 7.68 12.01 -9.15
N ALA A 85 6.61 11.26 -8.92
CA ALA A 85 6.48 9.89 -9.42
C ALA A 85 6.60 9.83 -10.96
N ARG A 86 5.88 10.71 -11.66
CA ARG A 86 5.93 10.84 -13.13
C ARG A 86 7.32 11.23 -13.63
N ALA A 87 7.97 12.19 -12.96
CA ALA A 87 9.33 12.62 -13.35
C ALA A 87 10.34 11.49 -13.20
N ARG A 88 10.30 10.76 -12.07
CA ARG A 88 11.18 9.63 -11.80
C ARG A 88 10.95 8.46 -12.77
N ALA A 89 9.69 8.13 -13.08
CA ALA A 89 9.36 7.09 -14.04
C ALA A 89 9.86 7.42 -15.45
N ARG A 90 9.67 8.67 -15.90
CA ARG A 90 10.21 9.14 -17.20
C ARG A 90 11.73 9.08 -17.27
N ALA A 91 12.41 9.50 -16.20
CA ALA A 91 13.88 9.44 -16.14
C ALA A 91 14.43 8.00 -16.24
N GLU A 92 13.63 7.01 -15.83
CA GLU A 92 13.95 5.58 -15.91
C GLU A 92 13.39 4.90 -17.16
N GLY A 93 12.72 5.61 -18.06
CA GLY A 93 12.08 5.03 -19.25
C GLY A 93 10.93 4.07 -18.95
N LEU A 94 10.28 4.21 -17.79
CA LEU A 94 9.22 3.30 -17.35
C LEU A 94 7.84 3.80 -17.76
N GLU A 95 7.08 2.99 -18.47
CA GLU A 95 5.69 3.24 -18.82
C GLU A 95 4.78 2.89 -17.62
N ILE A 96 4.44 3.88 -16.82
CA ILE A 96 3.55 3.77 -15.66
C ILE A 96 2.48 4.86 -15.77
N ARG A 97 1.23 4.49 -15.53
CA ARG A 97 0.12 5.43 -15.45
C ARG A 97 -0.08 5.89 -14.01
N PHE A 98 0.12 7.17 -13.73
CA PHE A 98 -0.18 7.77 -12.44
C PHE A 98 -1.48 8.60 -12.52
N VAL A 99 -2.43 8.28 -11.63
CA VAL A 99 -3.77 8.89 -11.56
C VAL A 99 -3.91 9.64 -10.25
N GLU A 100 -4.26 10.92 -10.34
CA GLU A 100 -4.59 11.73 -9.17
C GLU A 100 -6.05 11.45 -8.76
N GLY A 101 -6.25 11.11 -7.51
CA GLY A 101 -7.55 10.81 -6.93
C GLY A 101 -7.52 9.71 -5.88
N PHE A 102 -8.68 9.40 -5.36
CA PHE A 102 -8.89 8.31 -4.41
C PHE A 102 -9.14 6.99 -5.14
N PHE A 103 -8.80 5.89 -4.44
CA PHE A 103 -9.16 4.55 -4.88
C PHE A 103 -10.61 4.26 -4.46
N ASP A 104 -11.56 4.67 -5.31
CA ASP A 104 -12.99 4.63 -5.08
C ASP A 104 -13.74 3.90 -6.23
N GLU A 105 -15.08 3.84 -6.13
CA GLU A 105 -15.93 3.19 -7.13
C GLU A 105 -15.72 3.78 -8.54
N ALA A 106 -15.61 5.10 -8.66
CA ALA A 106 -15.40 5.76 -9.94
C ALA A 106 -14.07 5.38 -10.57
N PHE A 107 -13.01 5.29 -9.75
CA PHE A 107 -11.71 4.80 -10.19
C PHE A 107 -11.80 3.35 -10.65
N VAL A 108 -12.41 2.46 -9.85
CA VAL A 108 -12.53 1.04 -10.16
C VAL A 108 -13.36 0.80 -11.41
N ALA A 109 -14.50 1.49 -11.54
CA ALA A 109 -15.37 1.38 -12.70
C ALA A 109 -14.68 1.77 -14.02
N THR A 110 -13.77 2.75 -13.96
CA THR A 110 -13.09 3.27 -15.15
C THR A 110 -11.76 2.61 -15.47
N ARG A 111 -11.12 1.95 -14.48
CA ARG A 111 -9.74 1.43 -14.58
C ARG A 111 -9.63 -0.07 -14.35
N GLY A 112 -10.55 -0.66 -13.58
CA GLY A 112 -10.57 -2.09 -13.27
C GLY A 112 -11.04 -2.96 -14.44
N PRO A 113 -11.18 -4.29 -14.23
CA PRO A 113 -10.69 -4.98 -13.05
C PRO A 113 -9.16 -5.19 -13.08
N PHE A 114 -8.59 -5.61 -11.94
CA PHE A 114 -7.15 -5.83 -11.75
C PHE A 114 -6.83 -7.27 -11.38
N ALA A 115 -5.66 -7.77 -11.80
CA ALA A 115 -5.13 -9.06 -11.35
C ALA A 115 -4.50 -8.96 -9.95
N ALA A 116 -3.93 -7.79 -9.62
CA ALA A 116 -3.46 -7.51 -8.27
C ALA A 116 -3.70 -6.06 -7.88
N VAL A 117 -4.04 -5.86 -6.60
CA VAL A 117 -4.02 -4.59 -5.89
C VAL A 117 -2.87 -4.66 -4.89
N PHE A 118 -2.06 -3.61 -4.81
CA PHE A 118 -1.01 -3.53 -3.80
C PHE A 118 -0.92 -2.15 -3.17
N SER A 119 -0.35 -2.09 -1.97
CA SER A 119 -0.18 -0.84 -1.22
C SER A 119 0.99 -0.96 -0.27
N SER A 120 1.67 0.15 0.01
CA SER A 120 2.74 0.17 1.01
C SER A 120 2.72 1.43 1.86
N LEU A 121 2.77 1.25 3.18
CA LEU A 121 2.85 2.32 4.19
C LEU A 121 1.70 3.34 4.06
N VAL A 122 0.49 2.86 3.84
CA VAL A 122 -0.74 3.66 3.69
C VAL A 122 -1.71 3.40 4.84
N PHE A 123 -1.98 2.13 5.12
CA PHE A 123 -3.06 1.76 6.04
C PHE A 123 -2.86 2.28 7.47
N HIS A 124 -1.61 2.40 7.96
CA HIS A 124 -1.38 2.91 9.32
C HIS A 124 -1.81 4.36 9.50
N GLN A 125 -1.87 5.17 8.42
CA GLN A 125 -2.26 6.58 8.45
C GLN A 125 -3.74 6.82 8.16
N VAL A 126 -4.51 5.77 7.88
CA VAL A 126 -5.91 5.88 7.47
C VAL A 126 -6.82 5.53 8.64
N PRO A 127 -7.91 6.27 8.89
CA PRO A 127 -8.91 5.95 9.89
C PRO A 127 -9.47 4.52 9.75
N LEU A 128 -9.81 3.88 10.87
CA LEU A 128 -10.23 2.48 10.90
C LEU A 128 -11.38 2.17 9.92
N ALA A 129 -12.38 3.03 9.87
CA ALA A 129 -13.53 2.86 8.97
C ALA A 129 -13.13 2.90 7.48
N GLU A 130 -12.16 3.76 7.15
CA GLU A 130 -11.66 3.89 5.79
C GLU A 130 -10.74 2.74 5.39
N LYS A 131 -9.95 2.16 6.32
CA LYS A 131 -9.19 0.93 6.08
C LYS A 131 -10.11 -0.17 5.53
N GLY A 132 -11.24 -0.42 6.20
CA GLY A 132 -12.24 -1.39 5.75
C GLY A 132 -12.86 -1.02 4.39
N THR A 133 -13.09 0.25 4.13
CA THR A 133 -13.63 0.72 2.85
C THR A 133 -12.65 0.49 1.70
N ILE A 134 -11.36 0.82 1.88
CA ILE A 134 -10.30 0.57 0.89
C ILE A 134 -10.17 -0.93 0.60
N LEU A 135 -10.22 -1.78 1.64
CA LEU A 135 -10.11 -3.23 1.48
C LEU A 135 -11.30 -3.84 0.74
N ARG A 136 -12.54 -3.41 1.05
CA ARG A 136 -13.73 -3.82 0.28
C ARG A 136 -13.65 -3.36 -1.18
N MET A 137 -13.17 -2.15 -1.41
CA MET A 137 -12.95 -1.65 -2.78
C MET A 137 -11.88 -2.46 -3.51
N ALA A 138 -10.78 -2.82 -2.83
CA ALA A 138 -9.74 -3.68 -3.40
C ALA A 138 -10.30 -5.05 -3.78
N PHE A 139 -11.13 -5.64 -2.91
CA PHE A 139 -11.81 -6.90 -3.20
C PHE A 139 -12.73 -6.78 -4.43
N ALA A 140 -13.55 -5.74 -4.51
CA ALA A 140 -14.43 -5.49 -5.64
C ALA A 140 -13.65 -5.31 -6.95
N ALA A 141 -12.52 -4.60 -6.90
CA ALA A 141 -11.67 -4.26 -8.04
C ALA A 141 -10.90 -5.44 -8.63
N LEU A 142 -10.73 -6.53 -7.88
CA LEU A 142 -9.98 -7.70 -8.32
C LEU A 142 -10.82 -8.65 -9.18
N VAL A 143 -10.16 -9.25 -10.17
CA VAL A 143 -10.71 -10.42 -10.88
C VAL A 143 -10.83 -11.61 -9.91
N PRO A 144 -11.67 -12.61 -10.20
CA PRO A 144 -11.63 -13.90 -9.50
C PRO A 144 -10.20 -14.51 -9.54
N GLY A 145 -9.68 -14.98 -8.41
CA GLY A 145 -8.29 -15.41 -8.27
C GLY A 145 -7.27 -14.28 -8.16
N GLY A 146 -7.72 -13.03 -8.19
CA GLY A 146 -6.86 -11.86 -8.02
C GLY A 146 -6.37 -11.69 -6.58
N GLN A 147 -5.27 -10.97 -6.40
CA GLN A 147 -4.56 -10.90 -5.13
C GLN A 147 -4.40 -9.46 -4.63
N LEU A 148 -4.51 -9.32 -3.30
CA LEU A 148 -4.12 -8.12 -2.57
C LEU A 148 -2.78 -8.36 -1.89
N HIS A 149 -1.86 -7.41 -2.04
CA HIS A 149 -0.56 -7.41 -1.37
C HIS A 149 -0.35 -6.10 -0.62
N VAL A 150 -0.04 -6.19 0.66
CA VAL A 150 0.17 -5.01 1.51
C VAL A 150 1.49 -5.14 2.26
N ALA A 151 2.25 -4.05 2.30
CA ALA A 151 3.37 -3.88 3.23
C ALA A 151 3.03 -2.71 4.16
N ASP A 152 2.78 -2.98 5.43
CA ASP A 152 2.45 -1.94 6.40
C ASP A 152 2.88 -2.33 7.81
N TYR A 153 2.81 -1.39 8.74
CA TYR A 153 3.04 -1.73 10.14
C TYR A 153 2.01 -2.77 10.59
N GLY A 154 2.52 -3.92 11.04
CA GLY A 154 1.74 -5.02 11.61
C GLY A 154 1.78 -5.02 13.13
N VAL A 155 1.59 -6.20 13.71
CA VAL A 155 1.67 -6.39 15.16
C VAL A 155 3.03 -5.95 15.67
N GLN A 156 3.03 -5.02 16.63
CA GLN A 156 4.26 -4.59 17.31
C GLN A 156 4.52 -5.51 18.51
N ALA A 157 5.06 -6.70 18.21
CA ALA A 157 5.35 -7.71 19.22
C ALA A 157 6.59 -7.34 20.04
N GLY A 158 6.47 -7.49 21.37
CA GLY A 158 7.56 -7.22 22.31
C GLY A 158 7.78 -5.74 22.63
N GLY A 159 8.40 -5.50 23.81
CA GLY A 159 8.56 -4.15 24.36
C GLY A 159 9.38 -3.21 23.47
N LEU A 160 10.42 -3.72 22.82
CA LEU A 160 11.30 -2.92 21.95
C LEU A 160 10.57 -2.41 20.69
N MET A 161 9.88 -3.29 19.96
CA MET A 161 9.14 -2.86 18.74
C MET A 161 8.02 -1.89 19.09
N ARG A 162 7.31 -2.16 20.19
CA ARG A 162 6.29 -1.26 20.70
C ARG A 162 6.85 0.10 21.10
N PHE A 163 7.99 0.14 21.76
CA PHE A 163 8.68 1.37 22.15
C PHE A 163 9.15 2.16 20.92
N LEU A 164 9.77 1.51 19.95
CA LEU A 164 10.20 2.15 18.70
C LEU A 164 9.02 2.74 17.94
N PHE A 165 7.96 1.96 17.74
CA PHE A 165 6.76 2.40 17.05
C PHE A 165 6.08 3.61 17.73
N ARG A 166 5.97 3.58 19.06
CA ARG A 166 5.40 4.70 19.84
C ARG A 166 6.21 5.99 19.71
N ASN A 167 7.54 5.87 19.71
CA ASN A 167 8.42 7.05 19.70
C ASN A 167 8.75 7.56 18.30
N THR A 168 8.28 6.88 17.26
CA THR A 168 8.48 7.26 15.86
C THR A 168 7.15 7.48 15.17
N VAL A 169 6.52 6.43 14.68
CA VAL A 169 5.32 6.46 13.85
C VAL A 169 4.14 7.14 14.59
N GLN A 170 3.86 6.73 15.83
CA GLN A 170 2.74 7.30 16.58
C GLN A 170 2.92 8.79 16.93
N ARG A 171 4.16 9.28 17.00
CA ARG A 171 4.42 10.71 17.21
C ARG A 171 4.19 11.54 15.94
N ILE A 172 4.34 10.95 14.78
CA ILE A 172 4.22 11.63 13.49
C ILE A 172 2.80 11.52 12.96
N ASP A 173 2.25 10.30 12.94
CA ASP A 173 0.97 9.98 12.29
C ASP A 173 -0.22 9.89 13.29
N GLY A 174 0.07 10.09 14.59
CA GLY A 174 -0.94 10.02 15.64
C GLY A 174 -1.19 8.60 16.15
N ILE A 175 -1.77 8.51 17.37
CA ILE A 175 -2.03 7.23 18.01
C ILE A 175 -3.32 6.60 17.46
N GLU A 176 -4.32 7.42 17.18
CA GLU A 176 -5.68 6.97 16.83
C GLU A 176 -5.68 6.03 15.63
N ASP A 177 -5.06 6.44 14.52
CA ASP A 177 -5.06 5.65 13.29
C ASP A 177 -4.01 4.52 13.30
N THR A 178 -2.88 4.74 13.95
CA THR A 178 -1.74 3.80 13.96
C THR A 178 -1.90 2.65 14.95
N GLU A 179 -2.61 2.85 16.07
CA GLU A 179 -2.77 1.84 17.13
C GLU A 179 -3.47 0.58 16.64
N HIS A 180 -4.46 0.71 15.75
CA HIS A 180 -5.16 -0.42 15.16
C HIS A 180 -4.22 -1.35 14.39
N ASN A 181 -3.29 -0.78 13.60
CA ASN A 181 -2.27 -1.55 12.90
C ASN A 181 -1.32 -2.24 13.88
N ALA A 182 -0.87 -1.52 14.93
CA ALA A 182 0.02 -2.07 15.96
C ALA A 182 -0.60 -3.24 16.74
N ARG A 183 -1.92 -3.35 16.77
CA ARG A 183 -2.69 -4.47 17.33
C ARG A 183 -3.01 -5.57 16.33
N GLY A 184 -2.66 -5.41 15.06
CA GLY A 184 -2.85 -6.44 14.03
C GLY A 184 -4.26 -6.47 13.43
N VAL A 185 -4.91 -5.32 13.25
CA VAL A 185 -6.28 -5.27 12.71
C VAL A 185 -6.36 -5.67 11.24
N LEU A 186 -5.30 -5.49 10.45
CA LEU A 186 -5.35 -5.65 8.98
C LEU A 186 -5.82 -7.04 8.52
N PRO A 187 -5.31 -8.18 9.04
CA PRO A 187 -5.79 -9.49 8.62
C PRO A 187 -7.28 -9.73 8.88
N GLN A 188 -7.81 -9.18 9.98
CA GLN A 188 -9.24 -9.26 10.28
C GLN A 188 -10.04 -8.46 9.25
N LEU A 189 -9.68 -7.21 9.01
CA LEU A 189 -10.36 -6.36 8.02
C LEU A 189 -10.30 -6.93 6.60
N MET A 190 -9.18 -7.58 6.22
CA MET A 190 -9.07 -8.27 4.93
C MET A 190 -10.09 -9.43 4.84
N ARG A 191 -10.24 -10.26 5.89
CA ARG A 191 -11.26 -11.32 5.92
C ARG A 191 -12.67 -10.77 5.87
N GLU A 192 -12.95 -9.71 6.64
CA GLU A 192 -14.25 -9.01 6.62
C GLU A 192 -14.58 -8.40 5.24
N ALA A 193 -13.56 -8.02 4.47
CA ALA A 193 -13.71 -7.57 3.09
C ALA A 193 -13.97 -8.71 2.09
N GLY A 194 -13.84 -9.98 2.50
CA GLY A 194 -14.11 -11.16 1.68
C GLY A 194 -12.89 -11.91 1.19
N PHE A 195 -11.67 -11.47 1.57
CA PHE A 195 -10.45 -12.17 1.16
C PHE A 195 -10.25 -13.48 1.92
N ASP A 196 -9.88 -14.55 1.19
CA ASP A 196 -9.53 -15.85 1.74
C ASP A 196 -8.69 -16.67 0.72
N PRO A 197 -7.49 -17.15 1.05
CA PRO A 197 -6.80 -17.01 2.35
C PRO A 197 -6.22 -15.59 2.58
N VAL A 198 -6.02 -15.24 3.87
CA VAL A 198 -5.27 -14.07 4.32
C VAL A 198 -4.03 -14.55 5.06
N GLN A 199 -2.86 -14.17 4.61
CA GLN A 199 -1.57 -14.62 5.12
C GLN A 199 -0.65 -13.44 5.47
N GLU A 200 0.01 -13.53 6.62
CA GLU A 200 1.20 -12.74 6.92
C GLU A 200 2.41 -13.52 6.39
N THR A 201 3.03 -13.01 5.34
CA THR A 201 4.09 -13.74 4.62
C THR A 201 5.48 -13.44 5.15
N ASP A 202 5.66 -12.30 5.79
CA ASP A 202 6.93 -11.89 6.40
C ASP A 202 6.69 -10.76 7.42
N SER A 203 7.59 -10.64 8.41
CA SER A 203 7.60 -9.51 9.36
C SER A 203 9.03 -9.04 9.58
N ILE A 204 9.30 -7.79 9.23
CA ILE A 204 10.64 -7.22 9.19
C ILE A 204 10.77 -6.18 10.32
N PRO A 205 11.59 -6.44 11.35
CA PRO A 205 11.91 -5.45 12.36
C PRO A 205 12.65 -4.26 11.74
N THR A 206 12.20 -3.05 12.05
CA THR A 206 12.83 -1.81 11.60
C THR A 206 13.04 -0.86 12.78
N PRO A 207 13.88 0.18 12.64
CA PRO A 207 13.99 1.24 13.66
C PRO A 207 12.67 1.96 13.98
N SER A 208 11.66 1.89 13.11
CA SER A 208 10.35 2.51 13.33
C SER A 208 9.26 1.56 13.82
N GLY A 209 9.57 0.28 13.99
CA GLY A 209 8.61 -0.78 14.32
C GLY A 209 8.65 -1.91 13.30
N ALA A 210 7.84 -2.95 13.49
CA ALA A 210 7.80 -4.08 12.57
C ALA A 210 6.89 -3.78 11.37
N ILE A 211 7.43 -3.95 10.16
CA ILE A 211 6.66 -3.92 8.91
C ILE A 211 6.34 -5.35 8.50
N THR A 212 5.06 -5.63 8.33
CA THR A 212 4.54 -6.95 7.94
C THR A 212 4.11 -6.93 6.48
N LEU A 213 4.43 -8.00 5.77
CA LEU A 213 3.96 -8.25 4.41
C LEU A 213 2.73 -9.16 4.49
N PHE A 214 1.66 -8.73 3.84
CA PHE A 214 0.41 -9.47 3.75
C PHE A 214 0.16 -9.89 2.31
N ARG A 215 -0.42 -11.07 2.15
CA ARG A 215 -1.02 -11.55 0.92
C ARG A 215 -2.42 -12.04 1.21
N ALA A 216 -3.37 -11.60 0.41
CA ALA A 216 -4.76 -12.04 0.51
C ALA A 216 -5.33 -12.29 -0.89
N GLU A 217 -6.27 -13.23 -1.02
CA GLU A 217 -6.76 -13.67 -2.32
C GLU A 217 -8.29 -13.53 -2.40
N LYS A 218 -8.77 -13.10 -3.57
CA LYS A 218 -10.17 -13.18 -3.93
C LYS A 218 -10.41 -14.52 -4.59
N ARG A 219 -11.03 -15.48 -3.88
CA ARG A 219 -11.33 -16.80 -4.46
C ARG A 219 -12.06 -16.70 -5.79
N GLY A 220 -11.76 -17.60 -6.71
CA GLY A 220 -12.49 -17.74 -7.95
C GLY A 220 -13.90 -18.33 -7.70
N SER A 221 -14.87 -17.95 -8.53
CA SER A 221 -16.27 -18.39 -8.42
C SER A 221 -16.50 -19.90 -8.70
N GLY A 222 -15.49 -20.75 -8.54
CA GLY A 222 -15.54 -22.18 -8.85
C GLY A 222 -14.94 -23.11 -7.80
N GLU A 223 -14.35 -22.60 -6.72
CA GLU A 223 -13.81 -23.43 -5.63
C GLU A 223 -14.75 -23.43 -4.42
N THR A 224 -15.89 -24.13 -4.58
CA THR A 224 -16.66 -24.58 -3.42
C THR A 224 -16.01 -25.88 -2.92
N ILE A 225 -15.65 -25.92 -1.63
CA ILE A 225 -15.18 -27.12 -0.92
C ILE A 225 -16.33 -28.10 -0.80
#